data_fea6cd443ae2928ab08c35c638154140
#
_entry.id   fea6cd443ae2928ab08c35c638154140
#
_cell.length_a   1.000
_cell.length_b   1.000
_cell.length_c   1.000
_cell.angle_alpha   90.00
_cell.angle_beta   90.00
_cell.angle_gamma   90.00
#
_symmetry.space_group_name_H-M   'P 1'
#
loop_
_entity.id
_entity.type
_entity.pdbx_description
1 polymer ?
#
loop_
_entity_poly.entity_id
_entity_poly.type
_entity_poly.pdbx_seq_one_letter_code
_entity_poly.pdbx_strand_id
1 'polypeptide(L)'
;MVTLDGSSLTTADAQRVLFDFEEVQASAESMERVKKSRAAVERIVQEEKTIYGITTGFGKFSDVLIQKEDAADLQLNLILSCACGVGDPFPESVSRAMLLLRANALLKGFSGVRTELIDQLLAYLNHRIHPVIPQQGSLGASGDLAPLSHLALALIGQGEVFYEGARMPTAHALEKTNLQPAVLTSKEGLALINGTQAMTAMGLIAYLEAEKLAYQSERIASLTIEGLQGIIDAFDEDIHAARGYQEQMDVAERIRYYLSDSKLTTVQGELRVQDAYSIRCIPQVHGASWQTLAYVKEKLEIEMNAATDNPLIFEDGAKIISGGNFHGQPIAFAMDFLKVAAAELANISERRIERLVNPQLNDLPPFLSPQPGLQSGAMIMQYAAASLVSENKTLAHPASVDSIPSSANQEDHVSMGTIASRHAYQIIANTRRVLAVEAICALQAVEYRGAEHCASYTKQLYHEMRNIVPSIQEDRVFSYDIEHLSDWLKKESFLPNEHHQKLMTNEGGLTR
;
A
#
# COMPACT_ATOMS: atom_id res chain seq x y z
N MET A 1 21.44 -5.41 -3.22
CA MET A 1 20.86 -6.77 -3.24
C MET A 1 20.24 -7.06 -1.88
N VAL A 2 18.95 -7.39 -1.84
CA VAL A 2 18.22 -7.71 -0.61
C VAL A 2 18.28 -9.21 -0.35
N THR A 3 18.66 -9.60 0.88
CA THR A 3 18.73 -11.02 1.27
C THR A 3 17.47 -11.38 2.06
N LEU A 4 16.72 -12.36 1.57
CA LEU A 4 15.51 -12.87 2.21
C LEU A 4 15.85 -14.04 3.14
N ASP A 5 15.36 -14.01 4.36
CA ASP A 5 15.55 -15.05 5.38
C ASP A 5 14.25 -15.59 5.98
N GLY A 6 13.11 -15.07 5.50
CA GLY A 6 11.78 -15.41 6.00
C GLY A 6 11.37 -14.66 7.27
N SER A 7 12.19 -13.75 7.83
CA SER A 7 11.95 -13.22 9.17
C SER A 7 12.30 -11.75 9.38
N SER A 8 13.12 -11.14 8.51
CA SER A 8 13.67 -9.80 8.71
C SER A 8 13.34 -8.78 7.63
N LEU A 9 12.42 -9.10 6.71
CA LEU A 9 12.02 -8.21 5.63
C LEU A 9 11.30 -6.97 6.19
N THR A 10 11.84 -5.78 5.93
CA THR A 10 11.23 -4.50 6.31
C THR A 10 10.44 -3.87 5.16
N THR A 11 9.58 -2.90 5.47
CA THR A 11 8.90 -2.10 4.44
C THR A 11 9.89 -1.35 3.55
N ALA A 12 11.02 -0.90 4.09
CA ALA A 12 12.09 -0.24 3.33
C ALA A 12 12.81 -1.20 2.36
N ASP A 13 13.10 -2.44 2.80
CA ASP A 13 13.67 -3.47 1.92
C ASP A 13 12.70 -3.80 0.78
N ALA A 14 11.42 -3.98 1.11
CA ALA A 14 10.39 -4.23 0.12
C ALA A 14 10.29 -3.08 -0.90
N GLN A 15 10.33 -1.82 -0.45
CA GLN A 15 10.31 -0.65 -1.34
C GLN A 15 11.46 -0.69 -2.37
N ARG A 16 12.69 -1.00 -1.94
CA ARG A 16 13.85 -1.13 -2.85
C ARG A 16 13.65 -2.23 -3.90
N VAL A 17 13.12 -3.38 -3.47
CA VAL A 17 12.82 -4.47 -4.42
C VAL A 17 11.72 -4.09 -5.39
N LEU A 18 10.66 -3.43 -4.92
CA LEU A 18 9.45 -3.17 -5.70
C LEU A 18 9.60 -2.03 -6.70
N PHE A 19 10.27 -0.94 -6.32
CA PHE A 19 10.33 0.29 -7.11
C PHE A 19 11.72 0.56 -7.68
N ASP A 20 12.80 0.20 -6.96
CA ASP A 20 14.18 0.37 -7.45
C ASP A 20 14.68 -0.87 -8.17
N PHE A 21 13.87 -1.94 -8.22
CA PHE A 21 14.17 -3.22 -8.83
C PHE A 21 15.48 -3.84 -8.31
N GLU A 22 15.78 -3.62 -7.03
CA GLU A 22 16.94 -4.23 -6.41
C GLU A 22 16.82 -5.76 -6.42
N GLU A 23 17.91 -6.43 -6.79
CA GLU A 23 17.96 -7.89 -6.88
C GLU A 23 17.76 -8.56 -5.52
N VAL A 24 17.20 -9.75 -5.51
CA VAL A 24 16.92 -10.53 -4.32
C VAL A 24 17.65 -11.88 -4.34
N GLN A 25 18.04 -12.35 -3.16
CA GLN A 25 18.59 -13.68 -2.93
C GLN A 25 18.06 -14.29 -1.64
N ALA A 26 18.07 -15.61 -1.54
CA ALA A 26 17.77 -16.32 -0.30
C ALA A 26 19.01 -16.43 0.59
N SER A 27 18.85 -16.39 1.92
CA SER A 27 19.92 -16.71 2.84
C SER A 27 20.22 -18.23 2.83
N ALA A 28 21.51 -18.61 2.95
CA ALA A 28 21.90 -20.02 3.00
C ALA A 28 21.21 -20.77 4.15
N GLU A 29 21.08 -20.12 5.30
CA GLU A 29 20.44 -20.70 6.48
C GLU A 29 18.95 -21.00 6.24
N SER A 30 18.21 -20.08 5.61
CA SER A 30 16.79 -20.30 5.30
C SER A 30 16.60 -21.42 4.28
N MET A 31 17.48 -21.52 3.27
CA MET A 31 17.45 -22.62 2.32
C MET A 31 17.69 -23.98 2.98
N GLU A 32 18.55 -24.06 4.00
CA GLU A 32 18.73 -25.31 4.77
C GLU A 32 17.49 -25.66 5.61
N ARG A 33 16.78 -24.67 6.18
CA ARG A 33 15.47 -24.93 6.83
C ARG A 33 14.44 -25.48 5.84
N VAL A 34 14.38 -24.92 4.64
CA VAL A 34 13.50 -25.40 3.56
C VAL A 34 13.80 -26.84 3.18
N LYS A 35 15.09 -27.22 2.97
CA LYS A 35 15.49 -28.59 2.67
C LYS A 35 15.05 -29.58 3.74
N LYS A 36 15.22 -29.24 5.02
CA LYS A 36 14.79 -30.09 6.16
C LYS A 36 13.27 -30.30 6.16
N SER A 37 12.51 -29.24 5.97
CA SER A 37 11.05 -29.31 5.88
C SER A 37 10.60 -30.15 4.67
N ARG A 38 11.27 -30.00 3.52
CA ARG A 38 11.01 -30.82 2.33
C ARG A 38 11.27 -32.31 2.57
N ALA A 39 12.41 -32.64 3.16
CA ALA A 39 12.75 -34.03 3.49
C ALA A 39 11.68 -34.69 4.38
N ALA A 40 11.01 -33.92 5.25
CA ALA A 40 9.88 -34.42 6.03
C ALA A 40 8.68 -34.80 5.17
N VAL A 41 8.31 -33.95 4.18
CA VAL A 41 7.22 -34.26 3.23
C VAL A 41 7.55 -35.54 2.45
N GLU A 42 8.77 -35.71 1.97
CA GLU A 42 9.18 -36.88 1.20
C GLU A 42 9.09 -38.17 2.03
N ARG A 43 9.50 -38.14 3.30
CA ARG A 43 9.31 -39.28 4.22
C ARG A 43 7.83 -39.63 4.42
N ILE A 44 6.97 -38.63 4.60
CA ILE A 44 5.50 -38.83 4.79
C ILE A 44 4.90 -39.52 3.57
N VAL A 45 5.28 -39.05 2.37
CA VAL A 45 4.80 -39.65 1.11
C VAL A 45 5.32 -41.09 0.94
N GLN A 46 6.58 -41.36 1.31
CA GLN A 46 7.16 -42.70 1.26
C GLN A 46 6.53 -43.66 2.26
N GLU A 47 6.17 -43.17 3.45
CA GLU A 47 5.54 -43.95 4.52
C GLU A 47 4.02 -44.05 4.37
N GLU A 48 3.44 -43.48 3.31
CA GLU A 48 1.98 -43.46 3.00
C GLU A 48 1.11 -42.97 4.19
N LYS A 49 1.66 -42.06 5.02
CA LYS A 49 0.90 -41.49 6.13
C LYS A 49 -0.19 -40.57 5.63
N THR A 50 -1.40 -40.68 6.21
CA THR A 50 -2.53 -39.80 5.90
C THR A 50 -2.34 -38.45 6.58
N ILE A 51 -1.98 -37.41 5.83
CA ILE A 51 -1.79 -36.05 6.33
C ILE A 51 -2.47 -35.06 5.40
N TYR A 52 -3.30 -34.19 5.97
CA TYR A 52 -4.02 -33.14 5.24
C TYR A 52 -3.10 -32.33 4.32
N GLY A 53 -3.50 -32.18 3.07
CA GLY A 53 -2.80 -31.35 2.09
C GLY A 53 -1.46 -31.91 1.60
N ILE A 54 -1.00 -33.08 2.07
CA ILE A 54 0.18 -33.79 1.61
C ILE A 54 -0.23 -35.07 0.85
N THR A 55 -1.06 -35.93 1.49
CA THR A 55 -1.52 -37.20 0.96
C THR A 55 -3.06 -37.31 0.91
N THR A 56 -3.76 -36.20 1.12
CA THR A 56 -5.23 -36.12 1.01
C THR A 56 -5.63 -35.01 0.04
N GLY A 57 -6.92 -34.99 -0.36
CA GLY A 57 -7.52 -33.86 -1.03
C GLY A 57 -7.61 -32.61 -0.12
N PHE A 58 -8.20 -31.54 -0.65
CA PHE A 58 -8.23 -30.22 0.00
C PHE A 58 -9.64 -29.81 0.43
N GLY A 59 -9.75 -28.92 1.43
CA GLY A 59 -11.02 -28.39 1.92
C GLY A 59 -12.00 -29.51 2.32
N LYS A 60 -13.18 -29.55 1.71
CA LYS A 60 -14.19 -30.59 1.96
C LYS A 60 -13.73 -32.01 1.59
N PHE A 61 -12.70 -32.17 0.75
CA PHE A 61 -12.13 -33.45 0.36
C PHE A 61 -10.96 -33.91 1.24
N SER A 62 -10.78 -33.33 2.40
CA SER A 62 -9.70 -33.63 3.36
C SER A 62 -9.63 -35.12 3.78
N ASP A 63 -10.74 -35.85 3.70
CA ASP A 63 -10.85 -37.26 4.07
C ASP A 63 -10.59 -38.22 2.87
N VAL A 64 -10.32 -37.69 1.66
CA VAL A 64 -10.07 -38.49 0.46
C VAL A 64 -8.57 -38.69 0.31
N LEU A 65 -8.11 -39.95 0.44
CA LEU A 65 -6.73 -40.35 0.22
C LEU A 65 -6.38 -40.26 -1.28
N ILE A 66 -5.20 -39.70 -1.56
CA ILE A 66 -4.65 -39.54 -2.92
C ILE A 66 -3.47 -40.50 -3.09
N GLN A 67 -3.48 -41.28 -4.16
CA GLN A 67 -2.38 -42.18 -4.48
C GLN A 67 -1.14 -41.38 -4.89
N LYS A 68 0.04 -41.96 -4.65
CA LYS A 68 1.32 -41.28 -4.91
C LYS A 68 1.49 -40.88 -6.39
N GLU A 69 0.98 -41.71 -7.29
CA GLU A 69 0.99 -41.53 -8.74
C GLU A 69 0.18 -40.29 -9.16
N ASP A 70 -0.90 -39.98 -8.45
CA ASP A 70 -1.83 -38.88 -8.74
C ASP A 70 -1.42 -37.55 -8.05
N ALA A 71 -0.35 -37.58 -7.27
CA ALA A 71 0.02 -36.43 -6.43
C ALA A 71 0.38 -35.18 -7.27
N ALA A 72 1.05 -35.33 -8.40
CA ALA A 72 1.39 -34.22 -9.29
C ALA A 72 0.13 -33.65 -9.98
N ASP A 73 -0.75 -34.52 -10.45
CA ASP A 73 -2.00 -34.12 -11.09
C ASP A 73 -2.92 -33.41 -10.10
N LEU A 74 -2.96 -33.84 -8.84
CA LEU A 74 -3.70 -33.14 -7.77
C LEU A 74 -3.18 -31.70 -7.59
N GLN A 75 -1.85 -31.47 -7.54
CA GLN A 75 -1.28 -30.13 -7.39
C GLN A 75 -1.61 -29.25 -8.60
N LEU A 76 -1.50 -29.79 -9.80
CA LEU A 76 -1.84 -29.07 -11.03
C LEU A 76 -3.36 -28.72 -11.06
N ASN A 77 -4.23 -29.70 -10.81
CA ASN A 77 -5.68 -29.48 -10.81
C ASN A 77 -6.11 -28.47 -9.75
N LEU A 78 -5.46 -28.45 -8.59
CA LEU A 78 -5.69 -27.45 -7.56
C LEU A 78 -5.42 -26.03 -8.10
N ILE A 79 -4.27 -25.80 -8.73
CA ILE A 79 -3.92 -24.50 -9.32
C ILE A 79 -4.93 -24.11 -10.39
N LEU A 80 -5.23 -25.02 -11.32
CA LEU A 80 -6.16 -24.76 -12.43
C LEU A 80 -7.55 -24.40 -11.95
N SER A 81 -8.10 -25.15 -10.99
CA SER A 81 -9.45 -24.96 -10.49
C SER A 81 -9.59 -23.70 -9.63
N CYS A 82 -8.53 -23.28 -8.93
CA CYS A 82 -8.54 -22.08 -8.11
C CYS A 82 -8.20 -20.78 -8.90
N ALA A 83 -7.67 -20.90 -10.12
CA ALA A 83 -7.35 -19.76 -10.98
C ALA A 83 -8.63 -19.19 -11.64
N CYS A 84 -9.56 -18.73 -10.84
CA CYS A 84 -10.88 -18.23 -11.23
C CYS A 84 -11.08 -16.72 -10.96
N GLY A 85 -9.98 -15.96 -10.79
CA GLY A 85 -10.00 -14.51 -10.62
C GLY A 85 -10.56 -13.80 -11.85
N VAL A 86 -11.21 -12.65 -11.64
CA VAL A 86 -11.87 -11.86 -12.68
C VAL A 86 -11.51 -10.36 -12.57
N GLY A 87 -11.90 -9.58 -13.59
CA GLY A 87 -11.68 -8.13 -13.65
C GLY A 87 -10.30 -7.75 -14.17
N ASP A 88 -9.97 -6.47 -14.02
CA ASP A 88 -8.68 -5.94 -14.45
C ASP A 88 -7.52 -6.55 -13.64
N PRO A 89 -6.32 -6.65 -14.22
CA PRO A 89 -5.16 -7.15 -13.50
C PRO A 89 -4.73 -6.19 -12.39
N PHE A 90 -4.11 -6.72 -11.35
CA PHE A 90 -3.35 -5.93 -10.40
C PHE A 90 -2.22 -5.17 -11.11
N PRO A 91 -1.82 -3.98 -10.61
CA PRO A 91 -0.59 -3.32 -11.05
C PRO A 91 0.63 -4.25 -10.92
N GLU A 92 1.60 -4.11 -11.83
CA GLU A 92 2.82 -4.95 -11.82
C GLU A 92 3.56 -4.93 -10.49
N SER A 93 3.58 -3.76 -9.80
CA SER A 93 4.18 -3.62 -8.47
C SER A 93 3.53 -4.54 -7.43
N VAL A 94 2.21 -4.76 -7.51
CA VAL A 94 1.48 -5.67 -6.61
C VAL A 94 1.82 -7.13 -6.93
N SER A 95 1.85 -7.52 -8.20
CA SER A 95 2.28 -8.87 -8.61
C SER A 95 3.71 -9.15 -8.18
N ARG A 96 4.61 -8.17 -8.32
CA ARG A 96 5.99 -8.23 -7.85
C ARG A 96 6.07 -8.39 -6.33
N ALA A 97 5.24 -7.64 -5.58
CA ALA A 97 5.14 -7.78 -4.13
C ALA A 97 4.62 -9.17 -3.72
N MET A 98 3.64 -9.73 -4.44
CA MET A 98 3.14 -11.08 -4.16
C MET A 98 4.23 -12.14 -4.34
N LEU A 99 5.07 -12.03 -5.38
CA LEU A 99 6.24 -12.93 -5.58
C LEU A 99 7.23 -12.81 -4.43
N LEU A 100 7.58 -11.59 -4.03
CA LEU A 100 8.50 -11.29 -2.92
C LEU A 100 8.00 -11.89 -1.62
N LEU A 101 6.74 -11.62 -1.27
CA LEU A 101 6.15 -12.06 0.00
C LEU A 101 5.93 -13.57 0.02
N ARG A 102 5.59 -14.21 -1.12
CA ARG A 102 5.49 -15.66 -1.19
C ARG A 102 6.86 -16.32 -1.02
N ALA A 103 7.90 -15.83 -1.69
CA ALA A 103 9.27 -16.33 -1.50
C ALA A 103 9.71 -16.21 -0.04
N ASN A 104 9.48 -15.04 0.59
CA ASN A 104 9.86 -14.81 1.98
C ASN A 104 9.10 -15.73 2.96
N ALA A 105 7.80 -15.94 2.76
CA ALA A 105 7.00 -16.86 3.59
C ALA A 105 7.49 -18.32 3.47
N LEU A 106 7.83 -18.78 2.27
CA LEU A 106 8.34 -20.14 2.05
C LEU A 106 9.74 -20.34 2.64
N LEU A 107 10.59 -19.30 2.65
CA LEU A 107 11.92 -19.30 3.26
C LEU A 107 11.92 -19.50 4.80
N LYS A 108 10.76 -19.35 5.46
CA LYS A 108 10.64 -19.75 6.88
C LYS A 108 10.88 -21.24 7.10
N GLY A 109 10.70 -22.08 6.07
CA GLY A 109 10.99 -23.51 6.14
C GLY A 109 9.90 -24.35 6.80
N PHE A 110 8.62 -23.88 6.83
CA PHE A 110 7.52 -24.64 7.40
C PHE A 110 6.56 -25.25 6.36
N SER A 111 6.76 -24.97 5.08
CA SER A 111 5.80 -25.34 4.01
C SER A 111 6.11 -26.62 3.27
N GLY A 112 7.32 -27.19 3.43
CA GLY A 112 7.73 -28.45 2.81
C GLY A 112 7.91 -28.41 1.28
N VAL A 113 8.20 -27.25 0.73
CA VAL A 113 8.50 -27.07 -0.70
C VAL A 113 9.96 -27.40 -1.02
N ARG A 114 10.27 -27.70 -2.27
CA ARG A 114 11.65 -27.81 -2.74
C ARG A 114 12.30 -26.43 -2.89
N THR A 115 13.64 -26.39 -2.78
CA THR A 115 14.42 -25.15 -2.95
C THR A 115 14.30 -24.58 -4.36
N GLU A 116 14.17 -25.41 -5.38
CA GLU A 116 14.04 -25.03 -6.80
C GLU A 116 12.78 -24.16 -7.05
N LEU A 117 11.72 -24.36 -6.25
CA LEU A 117 10.52 -23.53 -6.35
C LEU A 117 10.77 -22.11 -5.82
N ILE A 118 11.56 -21.99 -4.77
CA ILE A 118 11.99 -20.68 -4.24
C ILE A 118 12.94 -20.01 -5.22
N ASP A 119 13.92 -20.73 -5.74
CA ASP A 119 14.85 -20.22 -6.75
C ASP A 119 14.10 -19.67 -7.97
N GLN A 120 13.01 -20.31 -8.38
CA GLN A 120 12.19 -19.84 -9.48
C GLN A 120 11.40 -18.54 -9.12
N LEU A 121 10.84 -18.44 -7.92
CA LEU A 121 10.20 -17.18 -7.46
C LEU A 121 11.20 -16.01 -7.47
N LEU A 122 12.44 -16.25 -6.99
CA LEU A 122 13.51 -15.25 -7.00
C LEU A 122 13.96 -14.92 -8.43
N ALA A 123 14.03 -15.93 -9.33
CA ALA A 123 14.34 -15.70 -10.74
C ALA A 123 13.29 -14.81 -11.42
N TYR A 124 11.98 -15.02 -11.15
CA TYR A 124 10.92 -14.15 -11.67
C TYR A 124 11.09 -12.71 -11.20
N LEU A 125 11.43 -12.50 -9.92
CA LEU A 125 11.71 -11.18 -9.37
C LEU A 125 12.91 -10.51 -10.06
N ASN A 126 14.02 -11.23 -10.21
CA ASN A 126 15.27 -10.70 -10.75
C ASN A 126 15.21 -10.49 -12.28
N HIS A 127 14.46 -11.32 -13.01
CA HIS A 127 14.19 -11.14 -14.44
C HIS A 127 13.01 -10.19 -14.73
N ARG A 128 12.34 -9.63 -13.69
CA ARG A 128 11.18 -8.74 -13.83
C ARG A 128 10.02 -9.39 -14.61
N ILE A 129 9.77 -10.66 -14.38
CA ILE A 129 8.62 -11.39 -14.90
C ILE A 129 7.49 -11.27 -13.89
N HIS A 130 6.43 -10.53 -14.20
CA HIS A 130 5.34 -10.26 -13.26
C HIS A 130 4.06 -10.96 -13.72
N PRO A 131 3.54 -11.95 -12.97
CA PRO A 131 2.28 -12.62 -13.31
C PRO A 131 1.12 -11.66 -13.50
N VAL A 132 0.30 -11.90 -14.52
CA VAL A 132 -0.97 -11.18 -14.71
C VAL A 132 -2.00 -11.80 -13.79
N ILE A 133 -2.40 -11.07 -12.75
CA ILE A 133 -3.27 -11.56 -11.68
C ILE A 133 -4.53 -10.68 -11.63
N PRO A 134 -5.74 -11.23 -11.88
CA PRO A 134 -6.99 -10.48 -11.75
C PRO A 134 -7.23 -10.00 -10.32
N GLN A 135 -7.80 -8.81 -10.16
CA GLN A 135 -7.96 -8.17 -8.84
C GLN A 135 -9.09 -8.74 -7.99
N GLN A 136 -10.07 -9.42 -8.57
CA GLN A 136 -11.28 -9.87 -7.88
C GLN A 136 -11.35 -11.39 -7.86
N GLY A 137 -11.83 -11.95 -6.73
CA GLY A 137 -12.01 -13.39 -6.55
C GLY A 137 -11.54 -13.93 -5.21
N SER A 138 -10.88 -13.12 -4.35
CA SER A 138 -10.51 -13.55 -3.00
C SER A 138 -11.52 -13.07 -1.96
N LEU A 139 -12.00 -13.99 -1.12
CA LEU A 139 -12.75 -13.72 0.12
C LEU A 139 -11.80 -13.55 1.31
N GLY A 140 -10.53 -13.92 1.17
CA GLY A 140 -9.63 -14.09 2.31
C GLY A 140 -10.07 -15.22 3.24
N ALA A 141 -10.66 -16.29 2.70
CA ALA A 141 -11.14 -17.46 3.43
C ALA A 141 -9.97 -18.36 3.85
N SER A 142 -9.40 -19.10 2.92
CA SER A 142 -8.14 -19.84 3.11
C SER A 142 -6.95 -19.02 2.64
N GLY A 143 -6.88 -17.76 3.05
CA GLY A 143 -6.04 -16.75 2.44
C GLY A 143 -6.53 -16.34 1.05
N ASP A 144 -5.61 -16.08 0.14
CA ASP A 144 -5.84 -15.50 -1.19
C ASP A 144 -5.76 -16.54 -2.31
N LEU A 145 -6.54 -17.62 -2.24
CA LEU A 145 -6.43 -18.77 -3.16
C LEU A 145 -6.46 -18.36 -4.64
N ALA A 146 -7.48 -17.63 -5.08
CA ALA A 146 -7.63 -17.29 -6.49
C ALA A 146 -6.46 -16.42 -7.03
N PRO A 147 -6.08 -15.28 -6.44
CA PRO A 147 -4.97 -14.48 -6.95
C PRO A 147 -3.62 -15.22 -6.87
N LEU A 148 -3.37 -16.00 -5.81
CA LEU A 148 -2.15 -16.78 -5.69
C LEU A 148 -2.11 -17.95 -6.69
N SER A 149 -3.28 -18.48 -7.10
CA SER A 149 -3.33 -19.49 -8.18
C SER A 149 -2.92 -18.91 -9.53
N HIS A 150 -3.28 -17.65 -9.83
CA HIS A 150 -2.78 -16.98 -11.03
C HIS A 150 -1.26 -16.74 -10.98
N LEU A 151 -0.70 -16.45 -9.79
CA LEU A 151 0.75 -16.41 -9.61
C LEU A 151 1.37 -17.80 -9.88
N ALA A 152 0.80 -18.87 -9.31
CA ALA A 152 1.27 -20.24 -9.47
C ALA A 152 1.15 -20.73 -10.93
N LEU A 153 0.10 -20.32 -11.67
CA LEU A 153 -0.03 -20.58 -13.09
C LEU A 153 1.21 -20.10 -13.88
N ALA A 154 1.67 -18.89 -13.59
CA ALA A 154 2.87 -18.37 -14.25
C ALA A 154 4.11 -19.22 -13.92
N LEU A 155 4.28 -19.68 -12.67
CA LEU A 155 5.42 -20.53 -12.31
C LEU A 155 5.44 -21.87 -13.05
N ILE A 156 4.27 -22.45 -13.36
CA ILE A 156 4.16 -23.70 -14.14
C ILE A 156 4.12 -23.46 -15.67
N GLY A 157 4.44 -22.24 -16.13
CA GLY A 157 4.52 -21.90 -17.55
C GLY A 157 3.19 -21.62 -18.23
N GLN A 158 2.09 -21.51 -17.47
CA GLN A 158 0.74 -21.21 -17.97
C GLN A 158 0.34 -19.77 -17.67
N GLY A 159 -0.82 -19.35 -18.18
CA GLY A 159 -1.33 -17.99 -17.99
C GLY A 159 -0.48 -16.94 -18.73
N GLU A 160 -0.50 -15.72 -18.21
CA GLU A 160 0.16 -14.56 -18.81
C GLU A 160 1.02 -13.81 -17.80
N VAL A 161 1.99 -13.07 -18.31
CA VAL A 161 2.90 -12.22 -17.52
C VAL A 161 3.07 -10.85 -18.18
N PHE A 162 3.43 -9.86 -17.40
CA PHE A 162 4.07 -8.64 -17.87
C PHE A 162 5.58 -8.87 -17.90
N TYR A 163 6.19 -8.63 -19.06
CA TYR A 163 7.63 -8.73 -19.26
C TYR A 163 8.08 -7.70 -20.29
N GLU A 164 9.13 -6.93 -20.00
CA GLU A 164 9.62 -5.85 -20.87
C GLU A 164 8.53 -4.83 -21.26
N GLY A 165 7.61 -4.50 -20.34
CA GLY A 165 6.52 -3.57 -20.56
C GLY A 165 5.36 -4.10 -21.43
N ALA A 166 5.38 -5.38 -21.81
CA ALA A 166 4.33 -6.01 -22.61
C ALA A 166 3.65 -7.17 -21.86
N ARG A 167 2.36 -7.33 -22.05
CA ARG A 167 1.60 -8.50 -21.61
C ARG A 167 1.76 -9.62 -22.65
N MET A 168 2.15 -10.81 -22.21
CA MET A 168 2.37 -11.96 -23.10
C MET A 168 2.11 -13.30 -22.40
N PRO A 169 1.93 -14.41 -23.16
CA PRO A 169 1.91 -15.76 -22.59
C PRO A 169 3.18 -16.05 -21.79
N THR A 170 3.02 -16.66 -20.61
CA THR A 170 4.17 -16.99 -19.73
C THR A 170 5.25 -17.80 -20.43
N ALA A 171 4.86 -18.80 -21.25
CA ALA A 171 5.81 -19.64 -21.99
C ALA A 171 6.79 -18.82 -22.84
N HIS A 172 6.33 -17.72 -23.47
CA HIS A 172 7.20 -16.85 -24.28
C HIS A 172 8.21 -16.08 -23.42
N ALA A 173 7.82 -15.61 -22.24
CA ALA A 173 8.74 -14.94 -21.31
C ALA A 173 9.79 -15.91 -20.76
N LEU A 174 9.39 -17.14 -20.45
CA LEU A 174 10.32 -18.20 -20.01
C LEU A 174 11.34 -18.58 -21.09
N GLU A 175 10.89 -18.70 -22.34
CA GLU A 175 11.78 -18.95 -23.48
C GLU A 175 12.82 -17.82 -23.64
N LYS A 176 12.39 -16.55 -23.56
CA LYS A 176 13.27 -15.40 -23.67
C LYS A 176 14.31 -15.32 -22.54
N THR A 177 13.97 -15.78 -21.35
CA THR A 177 14.83 -15.74 -20.15
C THR A 177 15.59 -17.06 -19.92
N ASN A 178 15.37 -18.07 -20.77
CA ASN A 178 15.93 -19.43 -20.62
C ASN A 178 15.58 -20.10 -19.27
N LEU A 179 14.41 -19.73 -18.70
CA LEU A 179 13.85 -20.37 -17.52
C LEU A 179 12.94 -21.53 -17.91
N GLN A 180 12.88 -22.57 -17.07
CA GLN A 180 11.98 -23.70 -17.26
C GLN A 180 10.76 -23.57 -16.37
N PRO A 181 9.57 -24.01 -16.82
CA PRO A 181 8.39 -24.05 -15.95
C PRO A 181 8.59 -25.04 -14.80
N ALA A 182 8.05 -24.71 -13.61
CA ALA A 182 8.07 -25.62 -12.47
C ALA A 182 7.17 -26.83 -12.73
N VAL A 183 7.65 -28.02 -12.36
CA VAL A 183 6.84 -29.23 -12.24
C VAL A 183 6.56 -29.43 -10.75
N LEU A 184 5.30 -29.28 -10.34
CA LEU A 184 4.90 -29.36 -8.93
C LEU A 184 4.87 -30.81 -8.43
N THR A 185 5.21 -30.97 -7.15
CA THR A 185 5.12 -32.24 -6.42
C THR A 185 4.26 -32.08 -5.17
N SER A 186 4.06 -33.15 -4.40
CA SER A 186 3.23 -33.16 -3.20
C SER A 186 3.46 -31.92 -2.31
N LYS A 187 2.39 -31.29 -1.84
CA LYS A 187 2.33 -30.08 -1.00
C LYS A 187 2.60 -28.76 -1.75
N GLU A 188 3.33 -28.74 -2.88
CA GLU A 188 3.81 -27.50 -3.50
C GLU A 188 2.69 -26.64 -4.09
N GLY A 189 1.66 -27.24 -4.69
CA GLY A 189 0.50 -26.50 -5.19
C GLY A 189 -0.20 -25.76 -4.07
N LEU A 190 -0.52 -26.45 -2.97
CA LEU A 190 -1.15 -25.83 -1.81
C LEU A 190 -0.26 -24.77 -1.17
N ALA A 191 1.05 -25.05 -1.02
CA ALA A 191 2.01 -24.09 -0.44
C ALA A 191 2.19 -22.82 -1.29
N LEU A 192 1.91 -22.86 -2.59
CA LEU A 192 1.94 -21.67 -3.45
C LEU A 192 0.71 -20.77 -3.29
N ILE A 193 -0.46 -21.34 -2.96
CA ILE A 193 -1.73 -20.59 -3.02
C ILE A 193 -2.35 -20.32 -1.66
N ASN A 194 -1.95 -21.04 -0.62
CA ASN A 194 -2.51 -20.88 0.73
C ASN A 194 -1.73 -19.83 1.52
N GLY A 195 -2.33 -18.67 1.74
CA GLY A 195 -1.72 -17.57 2.48
C GLY A 195 -2.27 -16.19 2.11
N THR A 196 -1.78 -15.15 2.76
CA THR A 196 -2.30 -13.78 2.75
C THR A 196 -1.55 -12.83 1.81
N GLN A 197 -0.73 -13.35 0.88
CA GLN A 197 0.22 -12.53 0.13
C GLN A 197 -0.42 -11.55 -0.85
N ALA A 198 -1.63 -11.81 -1.36
CA ALA A 198 -2.28 -10.83 -2.25
C ALA A 198 -2.81 -9.62 -1.47
N MET A 199 -3.53 -9.85 -0.36
CA MET A 199 -4.00 -8.76 0.49
C MET A 199 -2.84 -7.96 1.10
N THR A 200 -1.78 -8.65 1.54
CA THR A 200 -0.59 -8.03 2.13
C THR A 200 0.22 -7.25 1.09
N ALA A 201 0.38 -7.77 -0.14
CA ALA A 201 1.06 -7.07 -1.22
C ALA A 201 0.35 -5.78 -1.62
N MET A 202 -0.96 -5.85 -1.84
CA MET A 202 -1.76 -4.66 -2.13
C MET A 202 -1.75 -3.68 -0.95
N GLY A 203 -1.86 -4.19 0.28
CA GLY A 203 -1.80 -3.40 1.50
C GLY A 203 -0.45 -2.70 1.69
N LEU A 204 0.65 -3.37 1.38
CA LEU A 204 2.00 -2.79 1.42
C LEU A 204 2.15 -1.63 0.42
N ILE A 205 1.72 -1.81 -0.82
CA ILE A 205 1.74 -0.73 -1.83
C ILE A 205 0.86 0.44 -1.37
N ALA A 206 -0.34 0.15 -0.87
CA ALA A 206 -1.24 1.17 -0.34
C ALA A 206 -0.61 1.94 0.84
N TYR A 207 0.04 1.23 1.78
CA TYR A 207 0.74 1.85 2.91
C TYR A 207 1.88 2.78 2.45
N LEU A 208 2.76 2.31 1.57
CA LEU A 208 3.90 3.11 1.07
C LEU A 208 3.43 4.38 0.35
N GLU A 209 2.37 4.30 -0.43
CA GLU A 209 1.76 5.46 -1.06
C GLU A 209 1.06 6.39 -0.04
N ALA A 210 0.39 5.85 0.98
CA ALA A 210 -0.28 6.64 2.00
C ALA A 210 0.71 7.40 2.91
N GLU A 211 1.81 6.75 3.32
CA GLU A 211 2.88 7.39 4.09
C GLU A 211 3.46 8.60 3.33
N LYS A 212 3.75 8.43 2.04
CA LYS A 212 4.20 9.51 1.18
C LYS A 212 3.17 10.65 1.08
N LEU A 213 1.89 10.31 0.87
CA LEU A 213 0.82 11.30 0.80
C LEU A 213 0.62 12.06 2.10
N ALA A 214 0.83 11.45 3.26
CA ALA A 214 0.73 12.13 4.55
C ALA A 214 1.75 13.28 4.64
N TYR A 215 3.01 13.07 4.24
CA TYR A 215 4.00 14.15 4.15
C TYR A 215 3.63 15.20 3.10
N GLN A 216 3.21 14.78 1.91
CA GLN A 216 2.81 15.71 0.85
C GLN A 216 1.62 16.57 1.25
N SER A 217 0.67 16.02 2.01
CA SER A 217 -0.49 16.76 2.51
C SER A 217 -0.10 17.90 3.47
N GLU A 218 0.94 17.72 4.30
CA GLU A 218 1.46 18.77 5.18
C GLU A 218 2.20 19.88 4.40
N ARG A 219 2.98 19.49 3.39
CA ARG A 219 3.68 20.45 2.50
C ARG A 219 2.69 21.32 1.72
N ILE A 220 1.65 20.70 1.15
CA ILE A 220 0.58 21.39 0.41
C ILE A 220 -0.24 22.28 1.35
N ALA A 221 -0.57 21.76 2.55
CA ALA A 221 -1.28 22.55 3.55
C ALA A 221 -0.47 23.79 3.98
N SER A 222 0.87 23.72 4.00
CA SER A 222 1.72 24.88 4.29
C SER A 222 1.61 25.97 3.21
N LEU A 223 1.55 25.60 1.92
CA LEU A 223 1.23 26.54 0.84
C LEU A 223 -0.19 27.15 1.01
N THR A 224 -1.16 26.32 1.42
CA THR A 224 -2.52 26.81 1.69
C THR A 224 -2.54 27.80 2.86
N ILE A 225 -1.78 27.55 3.93
CA ILE A 225 -1.62 28.48 5.07
C ILE A 225 -1.08 29.82 4.58
N GLU A 226 -0.04 29.85 3.74
CA GLU A 226 0.51 31.08 3.19
C GLU A 226 -0.49 31.80 2.27
N GLY A 227 -1.17 31.07 1.37
CA GLY A 227 -2.20 31.64 0.48
C GLY A 227 -3.36 32.29 1.23
N LEU A 228 -3.72 31.76 2.39
CA LEU A 228 -4.79 32.26 3.27
C LEU A 228 -4.28 33.18 4.39
N GLN A 229 -2.98 33.48 4.43
CA GLN A 229 -2.35 34.26 5.51
C GLN A 229 -2.70 33.69 6.90
N GLY A 230 -2.47 32.38 7.07
CA GLY A 230 -2.84 31.61 8.27
C GLY A 230 -2.07 32.02 9.52
N ILE A 231 -2.66 31.75 10.68
CA ILE A 231 -2.11 32.07 12.01
C ILE A 231 -1.16 30.97 12.44
N ILE A 232 0.12 31.32 12.64
CA ILE A 232 1.15 30.33 13.00
C ILE A 232 1.06 29.85 14.45
N ASP A 233 0.47 30.66 15.35
CA ASP A 233 0.34 30.33 16.79
C ASP A 233 -0.42 29.01 17.03
N ALA A 234 -1.28 28.58 16.10
CA ALA A 234 -1.98 27.30 16.20
C ALA A 234 -1.05 26.07 16.15
N PHE A 235 0.20 26.26 15.74
CA PHE A 235 1.22 25.21 15.63
C PHE A 235 2.28 25.31 16.73
N ASP A 236 2.09 26.16 17.74
CA ASP A 236 2.98 26.31 18.89
C ASP A 236 3.17 25.00 19.65
N GLU A 237 4.40 24.72 20.09
CA GLU A 237 4.73 23.44 20.73
C GLU A 237 3.99 23.20 22.05
N ASP A 238 3.75 24.25 22.83
CA ASP A 238 3.10 24.14 24.14
C ASP A 238 1.67 23.62 24.04
N ILE A 239 0.92 24.02 22.97
CA ILE A 239 -0.45 23.54 22.72
C ILE A 239 -0.45 22.03 22.51
N HIS A 240 0.49 21.53 21.72
CA HIS A 240 0.54 20.12 21.34
C HIS A 240 1.14 19.27 22.45
N ALA A 241 2.15 19.75 23.15
CA ALA A 241 2.70 19.12 24.34
C ALA A 241 1.65 18.97 25.46
N ALA A 242 0.81 19.99 25.68
CA ALA A 242 -0.27 19.94 26.66
C ALA A 242 -1.31 18.84 26.38
N ARG A 243 -1.43 18.39 25.12
CA ARG A 243 -2.31 17.26 24.74
C ARG A 243 -1.62 15.90 24.76
N GLY A 244 -0.31 15.84 24.46
CA GLY A 244 0.56 14.68 24.69
C GLY A 244 0.57 13.61 23.59
N TYR A 245 0.03 13.85 22.38
CA TYR A 245 0.16 12.94 21.24
C TYR A 245 1.42 13.27 20.44
N GLN A 246 2.36 12.32 20.35
CA GLN A 246 3.65 12.52 19.68
C GLN A 246 3.48 12.88 18.22
N GLU A 247 2.68 12.16 17.47
CA GLU A 247 2.48 12.37 16.03
C GLU A 247 1.83 13.73 15.74
N GLN A 248 1.01 14.25 16.67
CA GLN A 248 0.47 15.59 16.58
C GLN A 248 1.56 16.65 16.79
N MET A 249 2.47 16.44 17.75
CA MET A 249 3.64 17.30 17.98
C MET A 249 4.55 17.31 16.75
N ASP A 250 4.82 16.15 16.17
CA ASP A 250 5.67 16.01 14.98
C ASP A 250 5.09 16.74 13.77
N VAL A 251 3.77 16.64 13.54
CA VAL A 251 3.10 17.40 12.46
C VAL A 251 3.23 18.90 12.70
N ALA A 252 2.98 19.37 13.92
CA ALA A 252 3.10 20.79 14.25
C ALA A 252 4.54 21.30 14.04
N GLU A 253 5.54 20.52 14.43
CA GLU A 253 6.94 20.84 14.24
C GLU A 253 7.30 20.94 12.74
N ARG A 254 6.85 19.97 11.91
CA ARG A 254 7.07 20.00 10.46
C ARG A 254 6.42 21.24 9.81
N ILE A 255 5.20 21.60 10.19
CA ILE A 255 4.53 22.81 9.68
C ILE A 255 5.31 24.07 10.07
N ARG A 256 5.76 24.20 11.35
CA ARG A 256 6.60 25.32 11.78
C ARG A 256 7.89 25.39 10.98
N TYR A 257 8.52 24.24 10.69
CA TYR A 257 9.73 24.18 9.87
C TYR A 257 9.47 24.66 8.44
N TYR A 258 8.39 24.18 7.79
CA TYR A 258 8.05 24.57 6.43
C TYR A 258 7.75 26.07 6.27
N LEU A 259 7.27 26.72 7.35
CA LEU A 259 6.83 28.11 7.38
C LEU A 259 7.81 29.04 8.12
N SER A 260 8.99 28.58 8.51
CA SER A 260 9.87 29.25 9.50
C SER A 260 10.30 30.67 9.17
N ASP A 261 10.43 31.02 7.89
CA ASP A 261 10.83 32.36 7.42
C ASP A 261 9.77 33.01 6.51
N SER A 262 8.52 32.53 6.57
CA SER A 262 7.41 33.06 5.80
C SER A 262 7.07 34.51 6.21
N LYS A 263 6.77 35.33 5.20
CA LYS A 263 6.22 36.68 5.38
C LYS A 263 4.71 36.73 5.10
N LEU A 264 4.11 35.58 4.78
CA LEU A 264 2.69 35.44 4.48
C LEU A 264 1.88 34.86 5.63
N THR A 265 2.53 34.32 6.66
CA THR A 265 1.84 33.89 7.89
C THR A 265 1.56 35.08 8.80
N THR A 266 0.57 34.95 9.67
CA THR A 266 0.14 35.97 10.64
C THR A 266 0.19 35.42 12.06
N VAL A 267 0.04 36.31 13.04
CA VAL A 267 -0.12 35.94 14.45
C VAL A 267 -1.55 36.19 14.93
N GLN A 268 -1.91 35.62 16.04
CA GLN A 268 -3.25 35.74 16.64
C GLN A 268 -3.60 37.23 16.89
N GLY A 269 -4.72 37.65 16.35
CA GLY A 269 -5.20 39.02 16.51
C GLY A 269 -4.67 40.02 15.47
N GLU A 270 -3.77 39.64 14.58
CA GLU A 270 -3.26 40.53 13.55
C GLU A 270 -4.29 40.79 12.45
N LEU A 271 -4.73 39.77 11.71
CA LEU A 271 -5.83 39.88 10.74
C LEU A 271 -7.15 39.32 11.28
N ARG A 272 -7.06 38.29 12.11
CA ARG A 272 -8.18 37.56 12.73
C ARG A 272 -7.77 36.89 14.03
N VAL A 273 -8.75 36.60 14.89
CA VAL A 273 -8.47 35.99 16.20
C VAL A 273 -8.08 34.52 16.08
N GLN A 274 -8.66 33.77 15.13
CA GLN A 274 -8.36 32.36 14.91
C GLN A 274 -8.73 31.93 13.49
N ASP A 275 -8.05 30.90 12.99
CA ASP A 275 -8.36 30.25 11.71
C ASP A 275 -9.50 29.25 11.83
N ALA A 276 -10.03 28.87 10.67
CA ALA A 276 -10.93 27.73 10.56
C ALA A 276 -10.25 26.41 10.97
N TYR A 277 -11.04 25.41 11.35
CA TYR A 277 -10.52 24.13 11.82
C TYR A 277 -9.68 23.40 10.77
N SER A 278 -10.00 23.52 9.49
CA SER A 278 -9.22 22.91 8.41
C SER A 278 -7.79 23.44 8.29
N ILE A 279 -7.48 24.57 8.93
CA ILE A 279 -6.14 25.14 9.06
C ILE A 279 -5.59 24.84 10.46
N ARG A 280 -6.21 25.36 11.53
CA ARG A 280 -5.64 25.29 12.87
C ARG A 280 -5.65 23.89 13.51
N CYS A 281 -6.46 22.95 12.99
CA CYS A 281 -6.50 21.57 13.47
C CYS A 281 -5.72 20.59 12.58
N ILE A 282 -4.87 21.08 11.66
CA ILE A 282 -4.01 20.21 10.87
C ILE A 282 -3.21 19.23 11.76
N PRO A 283 -2.53 19.66 12.84
CA PRO A 283 -1.76 18.74 13.68
C PRO A 283 -2.61 17.64 14.32
N GLN A 284 -3.83 17.98 14.76
CA GLN A 284 -4.74 17.03 15.40
C GLN A 284 -5.26 15.97 14.44
N VAL A 285 -5.56 16.35 13.19
CA VAL A 285 -6.14 15.47 12.18
C VAL A 285 -5.05 14.63 11.50
N HIS A 286 -3.98 15.27 11.02
CA HIS A 286 -2.88 14.57 10.38
C HIS A 286 -2.14 13.67 11.37
N GLY A 287 -1.95 14.11 12.64
CA GLY A 287 -1.36 13.29 13.70
C GLY A 287 -2.13 12.00 13.95
N ALA A 288 -3.47 12.04 13.96
CA ALA A 288 -4.28 10.82 14.08
C ALA A 288 -4.11 9.88 12.88
N SER A 289 -3.95 10.43 11.66
CA SER A 289 -3.64 9.62 10.48
C SER A 289 -2.25 8.98 10.59
N TRP A 290 -1.24 9.68 11.12
CA TRP A 290 0.09 9.14 11.37
C TRP A 290 0.10 7.99 12.39
N GLN A 291 -0.69 8.08 13.48
CA GLN A 291 -0.85 6.97 14.43
C GLN A 291 -1.41 5.73 13.74
N THR A 292 -2.38 5.92 12.85
CA THR A 292 -2.94 4.81 12.07
C THR A 292 -1.91 4.21 11.12
N LEU A 293 -1.10 5.04 10.44
CA LEU A 293 -0.01 4.58 9.58
C LEU A 293 1.04 3.76 10.35
N ALA A 294 1.40 4.19 11.57
CA ALA A 294 2.32 3.43 12.43
C ALA A 294 1.76 2.04 12.79
N TYR A 295 0.49 1.96 13.17
CA TYR A 295 -0.20 0.68 13.41
C TYR A 295 -0.21 -0.21 12.16
N VAL A 296 -0.54 0.35 10.99
CA VAL A 296 -0.58 -0.40 9.72
C VAL A 296 0.79 -0.95 9.37
N LYS A 297 1.84 -0.14 9.50
CA LYS A 297 3.24 -0.55 9.27
C LYS A 297 3.60 -1.77 10.11
N GLU A 298 3.36 -1.70 11.42
CA GLU A 298 3.63 -2.80 12.34
C GLU A 298 2.96 -4.11 11.88
N LYS A 299 1.66 -4.04 11.49
CA LYS A 299 0.93 -5.25 11.07
C LYS A 299 1.43 -5.80 9.75
N LEU A 300 1.77 -4.94 8.81
CA LEU A 300 2.37 -5.35 7.53
C LEU A 300 3.75 -6.01 7.74
N GLU A 301 4.64 -5.44 8.57
CA GLU A 301 5.97 -5.99 8.80
C GLU A 301 5.90 -7.36 9.51
N ILE A 302 4.95 -7.56 10.42
CA ILE A 302 4.70 -8.89 11.01
C ILE A 302 4.23 -9.88 9.93
N GLU A 303 3.23 -9.51 9.12
CA GLU A 303 2.63 -10.40 8.13
C GLU A 303 3.58 -10.73 6.97
N MET A 304 4.40 -9.78 6.54
CA MET A 304 5.44 -10.00 5.52
C MET A 304 6.46 -11.06 5.93
N ASN A 305 6.62 -11.29 7.25
CA ASN A 305 7.53 -12.25 7.85
C ASN A 305 6.81 -13.45 8.49
N ALA A 306 5.53 -13.66 8.16
CA ALA A 306 4.72 -14.72 8.73
C ALA A 306 4.71 -16.00 7.89
N ALA A 307 4.56 -17.16 8.54
CA ALA A 307 4.20 -18.42 7.89
C ALA A 307 2.68 -18.54 7.82
N THR A 308 2.12 -18.22 6.66
CA THR A 308 0.67 -18.12 6.43
C THR A 308 0.10 -19.32 5.67
N ASP A 309 0.86 -20.38 5.51
CA ASP A 309 0.46 -21.65 4.88
C ASP A 309 -0.24 -22.60 5.88
N ASN A 310 -0.83 -23.67 5.36
CA ASN A 310 -1.44 -24.77 6.12
C ASN A 310 -1.42 -26.08 5.31
N PRO A 311 -1.04 -27.23 5.91
CA PRO A 311 -0.48 -27.39 7.27
C PRO A 311 0.97 -26.90 7.36
N LEU A 312 1.41 -26.64 8.58
CA LEU A 312 2.80 -26.27 8.88
C LEU A 312 3.58 -27.46 9.44
N ILE A 313 4.85 -27.56 9.08
CA ILE A 313 5.77 -28.64 9.40
C ILE A 313 6.82 -28.13 10.39
N PHE A 314 6.91 -28.73 11.57
CA PHE A 314 7.80 -28.39 12.64
C PHE A 314 8.71 -29.57 13.00
N GLU A 315 9.80 -29.30 13.73
CA GLU A 315 10.68 -30.32 14.31
C GLU A 315 11.13 -31.36 13.27
N ASP A 316 11.57 -30.88 12.11
CA ASP A 316 12.00 -31.70 10.97
C ASP A 316 10.96 -32.79 10.59
N GLY A 317 9.67 -32.48 10.76
CA GLY A 317 8.55 -33.34 10.41
C GLY A 317 8.04 -34.24 11.53
N ALA A 318 8.57 -34.15 12.74
CA ALA A 318 8.01 -34.84 13.92
C ALA A 318 6.64 -34.30 14.31
N LYS A 319 6.37 -33.02 13.97
CA LYS A 319 5.13 -32.34 14.31
C LYS A 319 4.57 -31.61 13.08
N ILE A 320 3.38 -32.01 12.62
CA ILE A 320 2.65 -31.38 11.50
C ILE A 320 1.29 -30.96 12.00
N ILE A 321 0.99 -29.68 11.85
CA ILE A 321 -0.23 -29.09 12.43
C ILE A 321 -1.01 -28.37 11.37
N SER A 322 -2.31 -28.70 11.29
CA SER A 322 -3.30 -27.91 10.57
C SER A 322 -3.84 -26.82 11.49
N GLY A 323 -3.80 -25.57 11.02
CA GLY A 323 -4.23 -24.39 11.77
C GLY A 323 -4.85 -23.34 10.85
N GLY A 324 -4.92 -22.09 11.31
CA GLY A 324 -5.59 -20.99 10.62
C GLY A 324 -4.67 -19.80 10.28
N ASN A 325 -3.36 -19.99 10.13
CA ASN A 325 -2.42 -18.87 9.88
C ASN A 325 -2.63 -18.17 8.53
N PHE A 326 -3.42 -18.76 7.64
CA PHE A 326 -3.87 -18.15 6.39
C PHE A 326 -4.99 -17.12 6.59
N HIS A 327 -5.57 -17.00 7.79
CA HIS A 327 -6.69 -16.09 8.03
C HIS A 327 -6.21 -14.64 8.11
N GLY A 328 -6.58 -13.84 7.12
CA GLY A 328 -6.08 -12.48 6.91
C GLY A 328 -6.71 -11.39 7.78
N GLN A 329 -7.38 -11.72 8.90
CA GLN A 329 -8.06 -10.72 9.73
C GLN A 329 -7.17 -9.57 10.22
N PRO A 330 -5.88 -9.79 10.62
CA PRO A 330 -5.01 -8.69 11.02
C PRO A 330 -4.79 -7.66 9.90
N ILE A 331 -4.60 -8.14 8.66
CA ILE A 331 -4.43 -7.25 7.49
C ILE A 331 -5.75 -6.61 7.09
N ALA A 332 -6.87 -7.33 7.17
CA ALA A 332 -8.19 -6.77 6.89
C ALA A 332 -8.49 -5.56 7.79
N PHE A 333 -8.26 -5.66 9.10
CA PHE A 333 -8.40 -4.54 10.04
C PHE A 333 -7.42 -3.42 9.75
N ALA A 334 -6.15 -3.73 9.52
CA ALA A 334 -5.14 -2.72 9.21
C ALA A 334 -5.53 -1.92 7.96
N MET A 335 -6.04 -2.57 6.93
CA MET A 335 -6.49 -1.90 5.70
C MET A 335 -7.77 -1.09 5.88
N ASP A 336 -8.72 -1.57 6.68
CA ASP A 336 -9.92 -0.79 7.00
C ASP A 336 -9.58 0.48 7.79
N PHE A 337 -8.64 0.42 8.72
CA PHE A 337 -8.15 1.62 9.42
C PHE A 337 -7.37 2.55 8.47
N LEU A 338 -6.56 2.01 7.57
CA LEU A 338 -5.85 2.79 6.54
C LEU A 338 -6.84 3.55 5.64
N LYS A 339 -7.95 2.90 5.25
CA LYS A 339 -9.03 3.56 4.48
C LYS A 339 -9.56 4.81 5.16
N VAL A 340 -9.84 4.71 6.47
CA VAL A 340 -10.35 5.83 7.27
C VAL A 340 -9.33 6.95 7.34
N ALA A 341 -8.06 6.65 7.65
CA ALA A 341 -7.00 7.64 7.76
C ALA A 341 -6.73 8.37 6.44
N ALA A 342 -6.66 7.64 5.32
CA ALA A 342 -6.44 8.24 4.01
C ALA A 342 -7.65 9.06 3.53
N ALA A 343 -8.87 8.61 3.80
CA ALA A 343 -10.09 9.36 3.49
C ALA A 343 -10.16 10.68 4.28
N GLU A 344 -9.70 10.71 5.55
CA GLU A 344 -9.70 11.91 6.37
C GLU A 344 -8.67 12.95 5.91
N LEU A 345 -7.50 12.52 5.40
CA LEU A 345 -6.54 13.42 4.75
C LEU A 345 -7.17 14.13 3.54
N ALA A 346 -7.96 13.42 2.74
CA ALA A 346 -8.70 14.01 1.62
C ALA A 346 -9.83 14.95 2.11
N ASN A 347 -10.54 14.56 3.17
CA ASN A 347 -11.65 15.32 3.72
C ASN A 347 -11.20 16.70 4.23
N ILE A 348 -10.16 16.76 5.04
CA ILE A 348 -9.64 18.05 5.55
C ILE A 348 -9.01 18.89 4.42
N SER A 349 -8.38 18.24 3.42
CA SER A 349 -7.85 18.91 2.22
C SER A 349 -8.96 19.60 1.43
N GLU A 350 -10.08 18.91 1.17
CA GLU A 350 -11.22 19.50 0.47
C GLU A 350 -11.80 20.71 1.22
N ARG A 351 -11.87 20.68 2.55
CA ARG A 351 -12.26 21.85 3.35
C ARG A 351 -11.30 23.02 3.21
N ARG A 352 -10.01 22.79 2.96
CA ARG A 352 -9.04 23.84 2.64
C ARG A 352 -9.22 24.37 1.22
N ILE A 353 -9.55 23.49 0.25
CA ILE A 353 -9.92 23.93 -1.11
C ILE A 353 -11.10 24.89 -1.07
N GLU A 354 -12.16 24.54 -0.34
CA GLU A 354 -13.33 25.42 -0.12
C GLU A 354 -12.89 26.79 0.40
N ARG A 355 -11.97 26.83 1.39
CA ARG A 355 -11.44 28.09 1.95
C ARG A 355 -10.68 28.92 0.92
N LEU A 356 -9.99 28.29 -0.02
CA LEU A 356 -9.22 28.99 -1.05
C LEU A 356 -10.10 29.56 -2.17
N VAL A 357 -11.16 28.84 -2.56
CA VAL A 357 -11.96 29.22 -3.74
C VAL A 357 -13.20 30.04 -3.41
N ASN A 358 -13.73 29.94 -2.20
CA ASN A 358 -14.97 30.61 -1.80
C ASN A 358 -14.72 32.08 -1.43
N PRO A 359 -15.23 33.05 -2.21
CA PRO A 359 -14.99 34.48 -1.97
C PRO A 359 -15.63 35.01 -0.67
N GLN A 360 -16.53 34.25 -0.04
CA GLN A 360 -17.11 34.62 1.26
C GLN A 360 -16.20 34.26 2.45
N LEU A 361 -15.16 33.47 2.23
CA LEU A 361 -14.29 32.90 3.26
C LEU A 361 -12.87 33.45 3.24
N ASN A 362 -12.54 34.28 2.26
CA ASN A 362 -11.22 34.89 2.08
C ASN A 362 -11.35 36.23 1.29
N ASP A 363 -10.24 36.92 1.06
CA ASP A 363 -10.12 38.17 0.30
C ASP A 363 -9.43 37.97 -1.06
N LEU A 364 -9.30 36.74 -1.54
CA LEU A 364 -8.76 36.40 -2.85
C LEU A 364 -9.83 36.60 -3.95
N PRO A 365 -9.43 36.70 -5.23
CA PRO A 365 -10.38 36.72 -6.34
C PRO A 365 -11.34 35.51 -6.30
N PRO A 366 -12.65 35.69 -6.57
CA PRO A 366 -13.62 34.60 -6.58
C PRO A 366 -13.15 33.42 -7.39
N PHE A 367 -13.13 32.23 -6.78
CA PHE A 367 -12.66 30.98 -7.39
C PHE A 367 -11.22 31.04 -7.95
N LEU A 368 -10.42 31.95 -7.42
CA LEU A 368 -9.04 32.23 -7.88
C LEU A 368 -8.97 32.59 -9.38
N SER A 369 -10.06 33.11 -9.93
CA SER A 369 -10.15 33.51 -11.33
C SER A 369 -9.52 34.88 -11.54
N PRO A 370 -8.66 35.09 -12.58
CA PRO A 370 -8.15 36.40 -12.92
C PRO A 370 -9.22 37.35 -13.51
N GLN A 371 -10.30 36.80 -14.08
CA GLN A 371 -11.41 37.56 -14.66
C GLN A 371 -12.77 36.95 -14.26
N PRO A 372 -13.20 37.13 -13.00
CA PRO A 372 -14.44 36.55 -12.49
C PRO A 372 -15.65 36.95 -13.34
N GLY A 373 -16.46 35.97 -13.71
CA GLY A 373 -17.65 36.17 -14.55
C GLY A 373 -17.42 35.81 -16.04
N LEU A 374 -16.27 36.18 -16.61
CA LEU A 374 -15.85 35.68 -17.92
C LEU A 374 -15.20 34.29 -17.83
N GLN A 375 -14.46 34.10 -16.74
CA GLN A 375 -13.75 32.85 -16.43
C GLN A 375 -14.26 32.28 -15.10
N SER A 376 -14.32 30.96 -15.02
CA SER A 376 -14.77 30.24 -13.81
C SER A 376 -13.61 29.88 -12.86
N GLY A 377 -12.37 29.86 -13.34
CA GLY A 377 -11.20 29.51 -12.53
C GLY A 377 -11.32 28.12 -11.89
N ALA A 378 -11.01 28.03 -10.60
CA ALA A 378 -10.99 26.78 -9.83
C ALA A 378 -12.38 26.31 -9.33
N MET A 379 -13.49 26.96 -9.72
CA MET A 379 -14.83 26.65 -9.19
C MET A 379 -15.18 25.15 -9.28
N ILE A 380 -15.04 24.55 -10.46
CA ILE A 380 -15.43 23.14 -10.69
C ILE A 380 -14.37 22.16 -10.20
N MET A 381 -13.12 22.60 -9.96
CA MET A 381 -12.10 21.76 -9.33
C MET A 381 -12.52 21.38 -7.90
N GLN A 382 -13.13 22.29 -7.14
CA GLN A 382 -13.68 22.00 -5.81
C GLN A 382 -14.81 20.96 -5.89
N TYR A 383 -15.65 20.98 -6.91
CA TYR A 383 -16.69 19.96 -7.10
C TYR A 383 -16.07 18.57 -7.35
N ALA A 384 -15.02 18.51 -8.16
CA ALA A 384 -14.30 17.27 -8.41
C ALA A 384 -13.69 16.71 -7.11
N ALA A 385 -13.04 17.54 -6.31
CA ALA A 385 -12.49 17.15 -5.01
C ALA A 385 -13.59 16.66 -4.05
N ALA A 386 -14.70 17.38 -3.93
CA ALA A 386 -15.84 17.01 -3.08
C ALA A 386 -16.47 15.67 -3.53
N SER A 387 -16.56 15.43 -4.83
CA SER A 387 -17.03 14.15 -5.38
C SER A 387 -16.13 12.97 -4.97
N LEU A 388 -14.80 13.13 -5.10
CA LEU A 388 -13.83 12.11 -4.71
C LEU A 388 -13.87 11.82 -3.20
N VAL A 389 -14.03 12.86 -2.36
CA VAL A 389 -14.18 12.70 -0.90
C VAL A 389 -15.47 11.94 -0.56
N SER A 390 -16.57 12.23 -1.25
CA SER A 390 -17.83 11.51 -1.05
C SER A 390 -17.74 10.04 -1.48
N GLU A 391 -17.02 9.74 -2.56
CA GLU A 391 -16.73 8.36 -2.99
C GLU A 391 -15.85 7.64 -1.96
N ASN A 392 -14.82 8.31 -1.43
CA ASN A 392 -13.96 7.75 -0.38
C ASN A 392 -14.76 7.32 0.86
N LYS A 393 -15.80 8.05 1.26
CA LYS A 393 -16.69 7.65 2.36
C LYS A 393 -17.31 6.27 2.09
N THR A 394 -17.76 6.01 0.88
CA THR A 394 -18.35 4.72 0.50
C THR A 394 -17.32 3.60 0.52
N LEU A 395 -16.13 3.85 -0.02
CA LEU A 395 -15.01 2.89 -0.03
C LEU A 395 -14.45 2.64 1.38
N ALA A 396 -14.53 3.62 2.29
CA ALA A 396 -14.06 3.50 3.68
C ALA A 396 -14.97 2.63 4.55
N HIS A 397 -16.16 2.24 4.08
CA HIS A 397 -16.97 1.27 4.82
C HIS A 397 -16.16 -0.02 5.08
N PRO A 398 -16.08 -0.51 6.33
CA PRO A 398 -15.25 -1.66 6.66
C PRO A 398 -15.66 -2.92 5.86
N ALA A 399 -14.70 -3.53 5.18
CA ALA A 399 -14.91 -4.81 4.50
C ALA A 399 -14.78 -5.98 5.49
N SER A 400 -13.94 -5.84 6.51
CA SER A 400 -13.63 -6.88 7.49
C SER A 400 -14.77 -7.24 8.45
N VAL A 401 -15.87 -6.51 8.43
CA VAL A 401 -17.07 -6.78 9.26
C VAL A 401 -18.11 -7.62 8.50
N ASP A 402 -17.80 -8.06 7.28
CA ASP A 402 -18.63 -8.94 6.47
C ASP A 402 -18.03 -10.36 6.44
N SER A 403 -18.87 -11.37 6.30
CA SER A 403 -18.45 -12.77 6.17
C SER A 403 -19.50 -13.56 5.40
N ILE A 404 -19.06 -14.30 4.38
CA ILE A 404 -19.89 -15.16 3.54
C ILE A 404 -19.34 -16.58 3.60
N PRO A 405 -20.07 -17.57 4.15
CA PRO A 405 -19.60 -18.95 4.21
C PRO A 405 -19.30 -19.53 2.82
N SER A 406 -18.21 -20.28 2.71
CA SER A 406 -17.78 -20.95 1.49
C SER A 406 -17.30 -22.38 1.75
N SER A 407 -16.87 -23.12 0.70
CA SER A 407 -16.38 -24.50 0.82
C SER A 407 -17.32 -25.43 1.59
N ALA A 408 -18.65 -25.42 1.25
CA ALA A 408 -19.69 -26.19 1.93
C ALA A 408 -19.72 -25.95 3.46
N ASN A 409 -19.58 -24.70 3.90
CA ASN A 409 -19.51 -24.23 5.28
C ASN A 409 -18.25 -24.69 6.07
N GLN A 410 -17.24 -25.24 5.43
CA GLN A 410 -15.97 -25.50 6.08
C GLN A 410 -15.23 -24.18 6.38
N GLU A 411 -15.39 -23.18 5.51
CA GLU A 411 -14.86 -21.83 5.62
C GLU A 411 -16.03 -20.89 5.96
N ASP A 412 -16.51 -20.97 7.21
CA ASP A 412 -17.72 -20.30 7.69
C ASP A 412 -17.48 -18.86 8.19
N HIS A 413 -16.23 -18.47 8.36
CA HIS A 413 -15.80 -17.12 8.73
C HIS A 413 -14.57 -16.71 7.92
N VAL A 414 -14.64 -15.56 7.21
CA VAL A 414 -13.63 -15.08 6.28
C VAL A 414 -13.26 -13.63 6.56
N SER A 415 -12.09 -13.18 6.10
CA SER A 415 -11.54 -11.87 6.48
C SER A 415 -11.94 -10.71 5.57
N MET A 416 -12.26 -10.95 4.30
CA MET A 416 -12.42 -9.94 3.24
C MET A 416 -11.20 -9.01 3.05
N GLY A 417 -10.00 -9.46 3.46
CA GLY A 417 -8.79 -8.63 3.52
C GLY A 417 -8.35 -8.08 2.18
N THR A 418 -8.50 -8.84 1.08
CA THR A 418 -8.15 -8.38 -0.27
C THR A 418 -9.08 -7.25 -0.75
N ILE A 419 -10.36 -7.30 -0.37
CA ILE A 419 -11.33 -6.22 -0.66
C ILE A 419 -10.93 -4.97 0.13
N ALA A 420 -10.61 -5.11 1.43
CA ALA A 420 -10.14 -4.00 2.26
C ALA A 420 -8.90 -3.32 1.65
N SER A 421 -7.91 -4.12 1.23
CA SER A 421 -6.66 -3.63 0.62
C SER A 421 -6.89 -2.91 -0.70
N ARG A 422 -7.76 -3.42 -1.57
CA ARG A 422 -8.13 -2.79 -2.86
C ARG A 422 -8.83 -1.46 -2.64
N HIS A 423 -9.77 -1.38 -1.70
CA HIS A 423 -10.45 -0.13 -1.36
C HIS A 423 -9.49 0.89 -0.75
N ALA A 424 -8.53 0.47 0.10
CA ALA A 424 -7.49 1.36 0.60
C ALA A 424 -6.67 1.99 -0.53
N TYR A 425 -6.22 1.17 -1.48
CA TYR A 425 -5.48 1.64 -2.65
C TYR A 425 -6.28 2.64 -3.50
N GLN A 426 -7.58 2.39 -3.72
CA GLN A 426 -8.46 3.29 -4.45
C GLN A 426 -8.65 4.64 -3.73
N ILE A 427 -8.88 4.62 -2.41
CA ILE A 427 -8.99 5.84 -1.61
C ILE A 427 -7.71 6.66 -1.69
N ILE A 428 -6.54 6.04 -1.63
CA ILE A 428 -5.25 6.72 -1.73
C ILE A 428 -5.09 7.39 -3.11
N ALA A 429 -5.52 6.74 -4.18
CA ALA A 429 -5.51 7.33 -5.51
C ALA A 429 -6.46 8.55 -5.61
N ASN A 430 -7.65 8.47 -5.03
CA ASN A 430 -8.58 9.59 -4.94
C ASN A 430 -8.01 10.73 -4.07
N THR A 431 -7.44 10.41 -2.91
CA THR A 431 -6.82 11.37 -1.99
C THR A 431 -5.70 12.15 -2.66
N ARG A 432 -4.87 11.47 -3.47
CA ARG A 432 -3.80 12.11 -4.24
C ARG A 432 -4.35 13.15 -5.23
N ARG A 433 -5.47 12.88 -5.90
CA ARG A 433 -6.14 13.84 -6.79
C ARG A 433 -6.72 15.04 -6.01
N VAL A 434 -7.30 14.80 -4.84
CA VAL A 434 -7.79 15.87 -3.96
C VAL A 434 -6.63 16.77 -3.53
N LEU A 435 -5.49 16.20 -3.13
CA LEU A 435 -4.28 16.96 -2.80
C LEU A 435 -3.71 17.72 -4.01
N ALA A 436 -3.80 17.16 -5.22
CA ALA A 436 -3.42 17.87 -6.44
C ALA A 436 -4.30 19.10 -6.69
N VAL A 437 -5.61 19.00 -6.46
CA VAL A 437 -6.53 20.15 -6.54
C VAL A 437 -6.20 21.18 -5.47
N GLU A 438 -5.95 20.78 -4.22
CA GLU A 438 -5.54 21.71 -3.17
C GLU A 438 -4.25 22.45 -3.56
N ALA A 439 -3.26 21.73 -4.06
CA ALA A 439 -1.99 22.31 -4.49
C ALA A 439 -2.19 23.34 -5.61
N ILE A 440 -2.98 23.04 -6.64
CA ILE A 440 -3.28 23.99 -7.74
C ILE A 440 -3.92 25.27 -7.19
N CYS A 441 -4.89 25.13 -6.29
CA CYS A 441 -5.54 26.27 -5.67
C CYS A 441 -4.59 27.06 -4.75
N ALA A 442 -3.77 26.37 -3.95
CA ALA A 442 -2.79 27.01 -3.06
C ALA A 442 -1.71 27.77 -3.84
N LEU A 443 -1.18 27.18 -4.91
CA LEU A 443 -0.21 27.84 -5.81
C LEU A 443 -0.79 29.14 -6.40
N GLN A 444 -2.07 29.12 -6.82
CA GLN A 444 -2.70 30.31 -7.37
C GLN A 444 -2.96 31.37 -6.29
N ALA A 445 -3.35 30.98 -5.08
CA ALA A 445 -3.52 31.87 -3.96
C ALA A 445 -2.21 32.54 -3.53
N VAL A 446 -1.12 31.77 -3.44
CA VAL A 446 0.23 32.28 -3.16
C VAL A 446 0.70 33.26 -4.22
N GLU A 447 0.40 33.02 -5.49
CA GLU A 447 0.75 33.93 -6.58
C GLU A 447 0.07 35.30 -6.42
N TYR A 448 -1.21 35.33 -6.00
CA TYR A 448 -1.89 36.58 -5.68
C TYR A 448 -1.33 37.31 -4.43
N ARG A 449 -0.67 36.58 -3.52
CA ARG A 449 0.00 37.15 -2.34
C ARG A 449 1.42 37.61 -2.61
N GLY A 450 2.03 37.19 -3.73
CA GLY A 450 3.44 37.35 -4.05
C GLY A 450 4.28 36.19 -3.55
N ALA A 451 4.57 35.24 -4.44
CA ALA A 451 5.30 34.01 -4.12
C ALA A 451 6.72 34.26 -3.57
N GLU A 452 7.29 35.45 -3.82
CA GLU A 452 8.58 35.87 -3.26
C GLU A 452 8.56 36.04 -1.73
N HIS A 453 7.37 36.17 -1.13
CA HIS A 453 7.14 36.32 0.30
C HIS A 453 6.93 35.00 1.03
N CYS A 454 6.83 33.88 0.31
CA CYS A 454 6.76 32.53 0.90
C CYS A 454 8.02 32.20 1.70
N ALA A 455 7.88 31.28 2.63
CA ALA A 455 9.03 30.64 3.28
C ALA A 455 9.97 30.02 2.25
N SER A 456 11.25 29.93 2.58
CA SER A 456 12.25 29.34 1.68
C SER A 456 11.89 27.94 1.21
N TYR A 457 11.34 27.12 2.11
CA TYR A 457 10.90 25.76 1.82
C TYR A 457 9.68 25.72 0.87
N THR A 458 8.62 26.43 1.20
CA THR A 458 7.39 26.46 0.40
C THR A 458 7.58 27.18 -0.93
N LYS A 459 8.51 28.15 -1.01
CA LYS A 459 8.91 28.78 -2.28
C LYS A 459 9.57 27.77 -3.23
N GLN A 460 10.45 26.91 -2.73
CA GLN A 460 11.03 25.85 -3.56
C GLN A 460 9.90 24.92 -4.06
N LEU A 461 9.02 24.45 -3.18
CA LEU A 461 7.87 23.61 -3.55
C LEU A 461 6.96 24.29 -4.57
N TYR A 462 6.69 25.61 -4.40
CA TYR A 462 5.95 26.40 -5.38
C TYR A 462 6.59 26.33 -6.78
N HIS A 463 7.90 26.53 -6.89
CA HIS A 463 8.59 26.46 -8.18
C HIS A 463 8.59 25.06 -8.78
N GLU A 464 8.81 24.02 -7.96
CA GLU A 464 8.74 22.61 -8.41
C GLU A 464 7.36 22.29 -9.02
N MET A 465 6.28 22.62 -8.32
CA MET A 465 4.92 22.37 -8.79
C MET A 465 4.52 23.27 -9.98
N ARG A 466 4.99 24.53 -10.04
CA ARG A 466 4.76 25.42 -11.18
C ARG A 466 5.45 24.94 -12.47
N ASN A 467 6.50 24.16 -12.38
CA ASN A 467 7.09 23.48 -13.54
C ASN A 467 6.17 22.38 -14.11
N ILE A 468 5.22 21.88 -13.31
CA ILE A 468 4.25 20.85 -13.72
C ILE A 468 2.93 21.50 -14.16
N VAL A 469 2.45 22.48 -13.40
CA VAL A 469 1.14 23.14 -13.64
C VAL A 469 1.34 24.65 -13.78
N PRO A 470 0.98 25.24 -14.95
CA PRO A 470 1.08 26.69 -15.13
C PRO A 470 0.04 27.45 -14.29
N SER A 471 0.29 28.75 -14.08
CA SER A 471 -0.67 29.67 -13.44
C SER A 471 -2.00 29.68 -14.17
N ILE A 472 -3.08 29.96 -13.44
CA ILE A 472 -4.41 30.16 -14.01
C ILE A 472 -4.49 31.60 -14.55
N GLN A 473 -4.16 31.79 -15.82
CA GLN A 473 -4.32 33.05 -16.54
C GLN A 473 -5.64 33.09 -17.30
N GLU A 474 -6.10 31.93 -17.77
CA GLU A 474 -7.34 31.71 -18.47
C GLU A 474 -7.87 30.29 -18.19
N ASP A 475 -9.18 30.10 -18.42
CA ASP A 475 -9.80 28.79 -18.28
C ASP A 475 -9.25 27.81 -19.33
N ARG A 476 -8.97 26.59 -18.92
CA ARG A 476 -8.47 25.48 -19.76
C ARG A 476 -9.02 24.14 -19.26
N VAL A 477 -8.63 23.04 -19.88
CA VAL A 477 -9.01 21.68 -19.45
C VAL A 477 -8.20 21.29 -18.21
N PHE A 478 -8.68 21.70 -17.02
CA PHE A 478 -7.98 21.51 -15.75
C PHE A 478 -7.79 20.06 -15.33
N SER A 479 -8.51 19.11 -15.92
CA SER A 479 -8.29 17.68 -15.65
C SER A 479 -6.87 17.23 -15.98
N TYR A 480 -6.25 17.80 -17.01
CA TYR A 480 -4.86 17.50 -17.33
C TYR A 480 -3.89 18.00 -16.24
N ASP A 481 -4.13 19.19 -15.70
CA ASP A 481 -3.33 19.73 -14.61
C ASP A 481 -3.42 18.86 -13.34
N ILE A 482 -4.65 18.45 -13.01
CA ILE A 482 -4.91 17.58 -11.85
C ILE A 482 -4.18 16.24 -12.00
N GLU A 483 -4.33 15.57 -13.15
CA GLU A 483 -3.66 14.27 -13.36
C GLU A 483 -2.14 14.40 -13.46
N HIS A 484 -1.59 15.43 -14.14
CA HIS A 484 -0.14 15.66 -14.19
C HIS A 484 0.45 15.90 -12.80
N LEU A 485 -0.22 16.71 -11.97
CA LEU A 485 0.26 16.95 -10.61
C LEU A 485 0.06 15.73 -9.71
N SER A 486 -1.03 14.99 -9.86
CA SER A 486 -1.26 13.70 -9.20
C SER A 486 -0.17 12.70 -9.55
N ASP A 487 0.21 12.60 -10.82
CA ASP A 487 1.29 11.73 -11.28
C ASP A 487 2.66 12.17 -10.75
N TRP A 488 2.91 13.47 -10.67
CA TRP A 488 4.13 14.01 -10.06
C TRP A 488 4.18 13.65 -8.56
N LEU A 489 3.10 13.87 -7.81
CA LEU A 489 2.99 13.46 -6.40
C LEU A 489 3.22 11.95 -6.20
N LYS A 490 2.79 11.12 -7.15
CA LYS A 490 3.04 9.68 -7.10
C LYS A 490 4.52 9.33 -7.28
N LYS A 491 5.21 10.02 -8.19
CA LYS A 491 6.60 9.71 -8.60
C LYS A 491 7.64 10.37 -7.70
N GLU A 492 7.30 11.51 -7.10
CA GLU A 492 8.25 12.25 -6.27
C GLU A 492 8.77 11.37 -5.14
N SER A 493 10.08 11.16 -5.12
CA SER A 493 10.75 10.51 -4.00
C SER A 493 10.96 11.54 -2.90
N PHE A 494 10.00 11.71 -2.02
CA PHE A 494 10.19 12.50 -0.82
C PHE A 494 11.00 11.65 0.18
N LEU A 495 12.31 11.92 0.24
CA LEU A 495 13.10 11.56 1.41
C LEU A 495 13.08 12.77 2.35
N PRO A 496 12.68 12.60 3.62
CA PRO A 496 12.87 13.64 4.61
C PRO A 496 14.34 14.09 4.56
N ASN A 497 14.63 15.40 4.45
CA ASN A 497 15.99 15.92 4.55
C ASN A 497 16.67 15.38 5.81
N GLU A 498 18.01 15.35 5.86
CA GLU A 498 18.79 14.83 7.02
C GLU A 498 18.33 15.39 8.37
N HIS A 499 17.75 16.58 8.39
CA HIS A 499 17.14 17.19 9.56
C HIS A 499 15.84 16.46 9.97
N HIS A 500 15.00 16.06 9.01
CA HIS A 500 13.81 15.24 9.21
C HIS A 500 14.18 13.81 9.63
N GLN A 501 15.27 13.25 9.06
CA GLN A 501 15.77 11.93 9.49
C GLN A 501 16.27 11.98 10.93
N LYS A 502 16.86 13.09 11.38
CA LYS A 502 17.24 13.27 12.80
C LYS A 502 16.03 13.41 13.72
N LEU A 503 14.93 14.01 13.28
CA LEU A 503 13.67 14.08 14.02
C LEU A 503 13.00 12.70 14.12
N MET A 504 13.13 11.87 13.07
CA MET A 504 12.59 10.49 13.06
C MET A 504 13.49 9.48 13.78
N THR A 505 14.79 9.72 13.89
CA THR A 505 15.76 8.81 14.53
C THR A 505 16.00 9.11 16.02
N ASN A 506 15.32 10.09 16.59
CA ASN A 506 15.27 10.28 18.05
C ASN A 506 14.42 9.20 18.77
N GLU A 507 14.45 7.95 18.30
CA GLU A 507 14.27 6.74 19.09
C GLU A 507 15.49 6.54 19.99
N GLY A 508 15.80 7.51 20.81
CA GLY A 508 16.96 7.46 21.68
C GLY A 508 16.80 8.37 22.88
N GLY A 509 16.05 7.91 23.88
CA GLY A 509 16.16 8.56 25.17
C GLY A 509 14.88 8.72 25.98
N LEU A 510 14.16 7.65 26.20
CA LEU A 510 13.35 7.54 27.41
C LEU A 510 13.93 6.42 28.28
N THR A 511 15.09 6.73 28.90
CA THR A 511 15.39 6.23 30.24
C THR A 511 14.66 7.14 31.21
N ARG A 512 13.42 6.77 31.53
CA ARG A 512 12.83 6.82 32.89
C ARG A 512 11.34 6.47 32.83
#